data_d2265bed10bf72ef83cc7f33c558afb8
#
_entry.id   d2265bed10bf72ef83cc7f33c558afb8
#
_cell.length_a   1.000
_cell.length_b   1.000
_cell.length_c   1.000
_cell.angle_alpha   90.00
_cell.angle_beta   90.00
_cell.angle_gamma   90.00
#
_symmetry.space_group_name_H-M   'P 1'
#
loop_
_entity.id
_entity.type
_entity.pdbx_description
1 polymer ?
#
loop_
_entity_poly.entity_id
_entity_poly.type
_entity_poly.pdbx_seq_one_letter_code
_entity_poly.pdbx_strand_id
1 'polypeptide(L)'
;MSAPRALITGITGQDGTYLSELLVAGGTEVHGFVLPGDPALPSLRELVPSVVIHDGDLSSMESVQAAINASEPDEIYHLAAAASVAASWENPVLTTDLN
;
A
#
# COMPACT_ATOMS: atom_id res chain seq x y z
N MET A 1 0.30 -11.05 20.58
CA MET A 1 0.06 -11.25 19.14
C MET A 1 -0.05 -9.93 18.43
N SER A 2 0.61 -9.84 17.32
CA SER A 2 0.58 -8.61 16.55
C SER A 2 -0.61 -8.59 15.60
N ALA A 3 -1.08 -7.41 15.29
CA ALA A 3 -2.07 -7.25 14.25
C ALA A 3 -1.46 -7.64 12.90
N PRO A 4 -2.25 -8.15 11.98
CA PRO A 4 -1.74 -8.37 10.63
C PRO A 4 -1.36 -7.03 10.00
N ARG A 5 -0.42 -7.08 9.07
CA ARG A 5 0.07 -5.89 8.39
C ARG A 5 -0.20 -5.98 6.91
N ALA A 6 -0.67 -4.90 6.34
CA ALA A 6 -0.91 -4.81 4.90
C ALA A 6 -0.14 -3.64 4.33
N LEU A 7 0.48 -3.85 3.17
CA LEU A 7 1.13 -2.77 2.44
C LEU A 7 0.32 -2.52 1.18
N ILE A 8 -0.07 -1.27 0.96
CA ILE A 8 -0.91 -0.90 -0.17
C ILE A 8 -0.18 0.10 -1.04
N THR A 9 0.05 -0.26 -2.31
CA THR A 9 0.53 0.70 -3.29
C THR A 9 -0.68 1.36 -3.93
N GLY A 10 -0.56 2.64 -4.26
CA GLY A 10 -1.70 3.37 -4.77
C GLY A 10 -2.73 3.70 -3.71
N ILE A 11 -2.29 3.77 -2.48
CA ILE A 11 -3.18 3.94 -1.33
C ILE A 11 -3.91 5.27 -1.38
N THR A 12 -3.34 6.28 -2.03
CA THR A 12 -3.97 7.60 -2.13
C THR A 12 -5.07 7.65 -3.18
N GLY A 13 -5.19 6.63 -4.01
CA GLY A 13 -6.28 6.53 -4.94
C GLY A 13 -7.58 6.20 -4.23
N GLN A 14 -8.68 6.28 -4.97
CA GLN A 14 -10.00 6.05 -4.41
C GLN A 14 -10.12 4.66 -3.81
N ASP A 15 -9.70 3.65 -4.57
CA ASP A 15 -9.79 2.26 -4.11
C ASP A 15 -8.85 2.00 -2.94
N GLY A 16 -7.66 2.57 -2.99
CA GLY A 16 -6.68 2.36 -1.93
C GLY A 16 -7.11 2.98 -0.63
N THR A 17 -7.70 4.16 -0.69
CA THR A 17 -8.22 4.82 0.51
C THR A 17 -9.36 4.02 1.12
N TYR A 18 -10.28 3.57 0.30
CA TYR A 18 -11.41 2.78 0.78
C TYR A 18 -10.93 1.47 1.41
N LEU A 19 -10.01 0.80 0.73
CA LEU A 19 -9.47 -0.46 1.25
C LEU A 19 -8.75 -0.24 2.58
N SER A 20 -7.99 0.84 2.70
CA SER A 20 -7.28 1.10 3.94
C SER A 20 -8.26 1.35 5.09
N GLU A 21 -9.36 2.03 4.84
CA GLU A 21 -10.38 2.22 5.87
C GLU A 21 -10.95 0.89 6.33
N LEU A 22 -11.25 0.02 5.40
CA LEU A 22 -11.79 -1.29 5.73
C LEU A 22 -10.81 -2.12 6.54
N LEU A 23 -9.55 -2.11 6.14
CA LEU A 23 -8.54 -2.91 6.82
C LEU A 23 -8.28 -2.40 8.23
N VAL A 24 -8.22 -1.09 8.39
CA VAL A 24 -8.01 -0.50 9.71
C VAL A 24 -9.19 -0.83 10.62
N ALA A 25 -10.40 -0.74 10.09
CA ALA A 25 -11.58 -1.06 10.86
C ALA A 25 -11.58 -2.52 11.31
N GLY A 26 -10.94 -3.38 10.55
CA GLY A 26 -10.83 -4.80 10.90
C GLY A 26 -9.64 -5.14 11.78
N GLY A 27 -8.87 -4.15 12.19
CA GLY A 27 -7.73 -4.39 13.08
C GLY A 27 -6.41 -4.61 12.37
N THR A 28 -6.33 -4.36 11.08
CA THR A 28 -5.10 -4.51 10.33
C THR A 28 -4.25 -3.26 10.44
N GLU A 29 -2.95 -3.44 10.62
CA GLU A 29 -2.02 -2.31 10.56
C GLU A 29 -1.73 -2.02 9.09
N VAL A 30 -2.09 -0.82 8.63
CA VAL A 30 -2.01 -0.48 7.22
C VAL A 30 -0.80 0.40 6.96
N HIS A 31 -0.01 0.00 5.98
CA HIS A 31 1.14 0.75 5.49
C HIS A 31 0.85 1.14 4.05
N GLY A 32 1.18 2.36 3.69
CA GLY A 32 0.96 2.85 2.34
C GLY A 32 2.26 3.22 1.67
N PHE A 33 2.37 2.90 0.39
CA PHE A 33 3.54 3.24 -0.41
C PHE A 33 3.13 4.38 -1.36
N VAL A 34 3.76 5.52 -1.21
CA VAL A 34 3.39 6.72 -1.97
C VAL A 34 4.62 7.39 -2.55
N LEU A 35 4.41 8.12 -3.64
CA LEU A 35 5.46 8.97 -4.17
C LEU A 35 5.66 10.17 -3.24
N PRO A 36 6.91 10.60 -3.05
CA PRO A 36 7.15 11.79 -2.25
C PRO A 36 6.41 12.99 -2.86
N GLY A 37 5.73 13.73 -2.01
CA GLY A 37 5.00 14.91 -2.47
C GLY A 37 3.65 14.62 -3.09
N ASP A 38 3.12 13.41 -2.91
CA ASP A 38 1.80 13.06 -3.44
C ASP A 38 0.76 14.05 -2.90
N PRO A 39 0.06 14.78 -3.78
CA PRO A 39 -0.89 15.80 -3.32
C PRO A 39 -2.13 15.23 -2.64
N ALA A 40 -2.40 13.96 -2.80
CA ALA A 40 -3.55 13.32 -2.16
C ALA A 40 -3.23 12.79 -0.77
N LEU A 41 -1.97 12.83 -0.36
CA LEU A 41 -1.58 12.29 0.93
C LEU A 41 -2.25 12.97 2.11
N PRO A 42 -2.37 14.29 2.16
CA PRO A 42 -3.05 14.91 3.30
C PRO A 42 -4.47 14.43 3.50
N SER A 43 -5.20 14.24 2.40
CA SER A 43 -6.57 13.72 2.50
C SER A 43 -6.60 12.32 3.07
N LEU A 44 -5.67 11.48 2.64
CA LEU A 44 -5.57 10.13 3.19
C LEU A 44 -5.30 10.16 4.68
N ARG A 45 -4.39 11.02 5.11
CA ARG A 45 -4.05 11.11 6.53
C ARG A 45 -5.22 11.57 7.38
N GLU A 46 -6.09 12.38 6.81
CA GLU A 46 -7.29 12.79 7.52
C GLU A 46 -8.29 11.65 7.67
N LEU A 47 -8.43 10.86 6.62
CA LEU A 47 -9.39 9.76 6.62
C LEU A 47 -8.89 8.56 7.40
N VAL A 48 -7.59 8.28 7.31
CA VAL A 48 -7.01 7.10 7.94
C VAL A 48 -5.72 7.51 8.64
N PRO A 49 -5.82 8.19 9.78
CA PRO A 49 -4.64 8.74 10.45
C PRO A 49 -3.66 7.70 10.97
N SER A 50 -4.09 6.46 11.12
CA SER A 50 -3.21 5.41 11.62
C SER A 50 -2.33 4.80 10.55
N VAL A 51 -2.52 5.16 9.29
CA VAL A 51 -1.71 4.63 8.19
C VAL A 51 -0.25 5.05 8.37
N VAL A 52 0.65 4.08 8.18
CA VAL A 52 2.08 4.33 8.20
C VAL A 52 2.53 4.53 6.75
N ILE A 53 3.15 5.66 6.46
CA ILE A 53 3.50 6.02 5.09
C ILE A 53 4.96 5.71 4.80
N HIS A 54 5.19 5.08 3.65
CA HIS A 54 6.54 4.82 3.13
C HIS A 54 6.66 5.52 1.79
N ASP A 55 7.61 6.42 1.68
CA ASP A 55 7.85 7.16 0.45
C ASP A 55 8.71 6.34 -0.49
N GLY A 56 8.39 6.37 -1.77
CA GLY A 56 9.22 5.69 -2.75
C GLY A 56 8.60 5.77 -4.13
N ASP A 57 9.28 5.14 -5.07
CA ASP A 57 8.89 5.15 -6.48
C ASP A 57 8.74 3.70 -6.94
N LEU A 58 7.60 3.36 -7.50
CA LEU A 58 7.34 2.00 -7.97
C LEU A 58 8.28 1.60 -9.11
N SER A 59 8.86 2.56 -9.81
CA SER A 59 9.84 2.24 -10.84
C SER A 59 11.20 1.88 -10.26
N SER A 60 11.39 2.08 -8.97
CA SER A 60 12.63 1.77 -8.28
C SER A 60 12.44 0.52 -7.43
N MET A 61 13.07 -0.57 -7.83
CA MET A 61 13.01 -1.80 -7.05
C MET A 61 13.55 -1.62 -5.65
N GLU A 62 14.55 -0.78 -5.51
CA GLU A 62 15.13 -0.52 -4.20
C GLU A 62 14.13 0.13 -3.26
N SER A 63 13.37 1.10 -3.77
CA SER A 63 12.33 1.75 -2.97
C SER A 63 11.28 0.76 -2.51
N VAL A 64 10.84 -0.09 -3.43
CA VAL A 64 9.80 -1.05 -3.12
C VAL A 64 10.31 -2.06 -2.10
N GLN A 65 11.52 -2.55 -2.31
CA GLN A 65 12.10 -3.52 -1.40
C GLN A 65 12.28 -2.92 -0.01
N ALA A 66 12.69 -1.65 0.05
CA ALA A 66 12.85 -0.98 1.32
C ALA A 66 11.50 -0.86 2.06
N ALA A 67 10.45 -0.54 1.33
CA ALA A 67 9.12 -0.43 1.94
C ALA A 67 8.63 -1.79 2.44
N ILE A 68 8.87 -2.84 1.68
CA ILE A 68 8.50 -4.18 2.09
C ILE A 68 9.27 -4.59 3.35
N ASN A 69 10.57 -4.33 3.35
CA ASN A 69 11.38 -4.68 4.51
C ASN A 69 10.97 -3.90 5.75
N ALA A 70 10.63 -2.63 5.57
CA ALA A 70 10.24 -1.79 6.70
C ALA A 70 8.86 -2.13 7.24
N SER A 71 7.93 -2.47 6.37
CA SER A 71 6.56 -2.75 6.80
C SER A 71 6.34 -4.20 7.20
N GLU A 72 7.16 -5.11 6.70
CA GLU A 72 7.02 -6.54 6.98
C GLU A 72 5.59 -7.00 6.82
N PRO A 73 5.00 -6.80 5.64
CA PRO A 73 3.57 -7.03 5.48
C PRO A 73 3.23 -8.52 5.37
N ASP A 74 2.08 -8.85 5.89
CA ASP A 74 1.51 -10.18 5.69
C ASP A 74 0.82 -10.24 4.33
N GLU A 75 0.31 -9.10 3.86
CA GLU A 75 -0.38 -9.00 2.59
C GLU A 75 0.05 -7.74 1.87
N ILE A 76 0.10 -7.82 0.55
CA ILE A 76 0.42 -6.68 -0.28
C ILE A 76 -0.70 -6.47 -1.30
N TYR A 77 -1.26 -5.27 -1.32
CA TYR A 77 -2.30 -4.90 -2.27
C TYR A 77 -1.70 -3.91 -3.26
N HIS A 78 -1.55 -4.35 -4.50
CA HIS A 78 -0.86 -3.55 -5.51
C HIS A 78 -1.88 -2.86 -6.41
N LEU A 79 -2.31 -1.68 -6.03
CA LEU A 79 -3.34 -0.94 -6.76
C LEU A 79 -2.77 0.14 -7.67
N ALA A 80 -1.58 0.62 -7.37
CA ALA A 80 -1.05 1.80 -8.04
C ALA A 80 -0.83 1.60 -9.52
N ALA A 81 -0.47 0.41 -9.94
CA ALA A 81 -0.05 0.17 -11.30
C ALA A 81 -0.93 -0.86 -11.99
N ALA A 82 -2.18 -0.90 -11.59
CA ALA A 82 -3.08 -1.92 -12.11
C ALA A 82 -3.16 -1.90 -13.62
N ALA A 83 -3.03 -0.73 -14.22
CA ALA A 83 -3.25 -0.59 -15.64
C ALA A 83 -2.01 -0.83 -16.47
N SER A 84 -0.84 -0.44 -16.00
CA SER A 84 0.31 -0.40 -16.88
C SER A 84 1.52 -1.15 -16.36
N VAL A 85 1.82 -1.03 -15.10
CA VAL A 85 3.05 -1.58 -14.55
C VAL A 85 2.83 -2.94 -13.94
N ALA A 86 1.58 -3.30 -13.72
CA ALA A 86 1.24 -4.54 -13.05
C ALA A 86 1.92 -5.75 -13.69
N ALA A 87 2.05 -5.74 -15.00
CA ALA A 87 2.64 -6.88 -15.69
C ALA A 87 4.07 -7.14 -15.27
N SER A 88 4.83 -6.08 -15.06
CA SER A 88 6.22 -6.24 -14.64
C SER A 88 6.33 -6.61 -13.17
N TRP A 89 5.23 -6.52 -12.47
CA TRP A 89 5.17 -6.84 -11.06
C TRP A 89 4.49 -8.16 -10.79
N GLU A 90 4.42 -8.99 -11.78
CA GLU A 90 3.79 -10.27 -11.63
C GLU A 90 4.31 -10.96 -10.40
N ASN A 91 3.45 -11.05 -9.44
CA ASN A 91 3.81 -11.67 -8.17
C ASN A 91 2.60 -12.46 -7.72
N PRO A 92 2.74 -13.75 -7.52
CA PRO A 92 1.60 -14.57 -7.15
C PRO A 92 0.90 -14.09 -5.89
N VAL A 93 1.66 -13.57 -4.96
CA VAL A 93 1.07 -13.08 -3.71
C VAL A 93 0.14 -11.92 -3.97
N LEU A 94 0.59 -10.96 -4.78
CA LEU A 94 -0.22 -9.80 -5.09
C LEU A 94 -1.49 -10.19 -5.81
N THR A 95 -1.36 -11.09 -6.76
CA THR A 95 -2.52 -11.53 -7.52
C THR A 95 -3.53 -12.21 -6.62
N THR A 96 -3.06 -13.05 -5.74
CA THR A 96 -3.92 -13.79 -4.84
C THR A 96 -4.69 -12.84 -3.92
N ASP A 97 -4.01 -11.85 -3.41
CA ASP A 97 -4.63 -10.95 -2.45
C ASP A 97 -5.73 -10.11 -3.05
N LEU A 98 -5.62 -9.80 -4.32
CA LEU A 98 -6.63 -8.98 -4.98
C LEU A 98 -7.86 -9.79 -5.36
N ASN A 99 -7.74 -11.05 -5.38
CA ASN A 99 -8.85 -11.91 -5.72
C ASN A 99 -9.60 -12.37 -4.49
#